data_35781a44759a7bb109612577e90b5503
#
_entry.id   35781a44759a7bb109612577e90b5503
#
_cell.length_a   1.000
_cell.length_b   1.000
_cell.length_c   1.000
_cell.angle_alpha   90.00
_cell.angle_beta   90.00
_cell.angle_gamma   90.00
#
_symmetry.space_group_name_H-M   'P 1'
#
loop_
_entity.id
_entity.type
_entity.pdbx_description
1 polymer ?
#
loop_
_entity_poly.entity_id
_entity_poly.type
_entity_poly.pdbx_seq_one_letter_code
_entity_poly.pdbx_strand_id
1 'polypeptide(L)'
;VRAIKWLQVGEWEHPGNAVEKRLTDITPYTDYIEKLTSIFAPDELDDVDTQPEIDYPAYSSADFLSDVYMNEQDYKTLVNVLKMKKNIILQGAPGVGKTFTAKRLAYSIIGAKNPDRVQMIQFHQSYSYEDFIEGYRPTENGFTIKKGSFYKFCKMAEDDDENDYFFIIDEINRGNLSKIFGELFMLIEKDKRGIELQLLYSDENFSVPANVYIIGMMNTADRSLAMLDYALRRRFSFFTM
;
A
#
# COMPACT_ATOMS: atom_id res chain seq x y z
N VAL A 1 -16.20 3.43 -6.41
CA VAL A 1 -16.27 4.45 -7.46
C VAL A 1 -15.38 3.96 -8.58
N ARG A 2 -15.95 3.57 -9.73
CA ARG A 2 -15.13 3.16 -10.88
C ARG A 2 -14.29 4.36 -11.33
N ALA A 3 -13.03 4.13 -11.61
CA ALA A 3 -12.14 5.13 -12.17
C ALA A 3 -12.72 5.63 -13.51
N ILE A 4 -12.83 6.95 -13.67
CA ILE A 4 -13.24 7.55 -14.93
C ILE A 4 -11.99 7.58 -15.83
N LYS A 5 -12.00 6.78 -16.90
CA LYS A 5 -10.95 6.82 -17.91
C LYS A 5 -11.36 7.90 -18.94
N TRP A 6 -10.54 8.94 -19.07
CA TRP A 6 -10.71 9.94 -20.12
C TRP A 6 -10.22 9.37 -21.44
N LEU A 7 -11.11 9.19 -22.39
CA LEU A 7 -10.77 8.59 -23.69
C LEU A 7 -10.13 9.58 -24.66
N GLN A 8 -10.37 10.88 -24.45
CA GLN A 8 -9.77 11.95 -25.27
C GLN A 8 -9.44 13.17 -24.43
N VAL A 9 -8.27 13.76 -24.66
CA VAL A 9 -7.80 15.01 -24.04
C VAL A 9 -7.62 16.01 -25.17
N GLY A 10 -8.48 17.04 -25.24
CA GLY A 10 -8.41 18.10 -26.25
C GLY A 10 -9.65 19.00 -26.21
N GLU A 11 -9.62 20.08 -26.99
CA GLU A 11 -10.78 20.95 -27.18
C GLU A 11 -11.72 20.31 -28.22
N TRP A 12 -12.99 20.14 -27.85
CA TRP A 12 -14.05 19.65 -28.74
C TRP A 12 -15.38 20.34 -28.40
N GLU A 13 -16.23 20.55 -29.41
CA GLU A 13 -17.52 21.20 -29.21
C GLU A 13 -18.58 20.21 -28.74
N HIS A 14 -19.30 20.60 -27.72
CA HIS A 14 -20.37 19.81 -27.14
C HIS A 14 -21.60 19.80 -28.07
N PRO A 15 -22.16 18.64 -28.42
CA PRO A 15 -23.21 18.54 -29.45
C PRO A 15 -24.62 19.00 -29.03
N GLY A 16 -24.78 19.84 -28.01
CA GLY A 16 -26.07 20.41 -27.63
C GLY A 16 -26.20 20.76 -26.15
N ASN A 17 -27.35 21.32 -25.79
CA ASN A 17 -27.63 21.86 -24.45
C ASN A 17 -28.18 20.82 -23.45
N ALA A 18 -27.92 19.54 -23.63
CA ALA A 18 -28.57 18.46 -22.88
C ALA A 18 -28.02 18.26 -21.46
N VAL A 19 -26.86 18.85 -21.10
CA VAL A 19 -26.18 18.55 -19.83
C VAL A 19 -25.97 19.80 -19.00
N GLU A 20 -26.83 20.02 -18.04
CA GLU A 20 -26.71 21.10 -17.04
C GLU A 20 -25.96 20.66 -15.75
N LYS A 21 -25.69 19.38 -15.58
CA LYS A 21 -25.05 18.79 -14.40
C LYS A 21 -23.68 18.22 -14.72
N ARG A 22 -22.76 18.28 -13.76
CA ARG A 22 -21.40 17.72 -13.90
C ARG A 22 -21.36 16.22 -14.24
N LEU A 23 -22.36 15.45 -13.80
CA LEU A 23 -22.55 14.03 -14.13
C LEU A 23 -24.05 13.80 -14.33
N THR A 24 -24.44 13.35 -15.53
CA THR A 24 -25.82 13.05 -15.88
C THR A 24 -25.87 11.66 -16.50
N ASP A 25 -26.86 10.88 -16.10
CA ASP A 25 -27.15 9.62 -16.80
C ASP A 25 -27.77 9.94 -18.17
N ILE A 26 -27.05 9.67 -19.23
CA ILE A 26 -27.45 9.91 -20.61
C ILE A 26 -28.05 8.67 -21.30
N THR A 27 -28.13 7.54 -20.59
CA THR A 27 -28.65 6.27 -21.13
C THR A 27 -30.03 6.40 -21.79
N PRO A 28 -30.97 7.26 -21.29
CA PRO A 28 -32.27 7.48 -21.94
C PRO A 28 -32.20 8.30 -23.24
N TYR A 29 -31.07 8.90 -23.58
CA TYR A 29 -30.93 9.81 -24.73
C TYR A 29 -30.15 9.14 -25.87
N THR A 30 -30.78 8.21 -26.57
CA THR A 30 -30.16 7.41 -27.65
C THR A 30 -29.52 8.27 -28.73
N ASP A 31 -30.23 9.30 -29.23
CA ASP A 31 -29.70 10.20 -30.27
C ASP A 31 -28.46 10.98 -29.82
N TYR A 32 -28.37 11.27 -28.52
CA TYR A 32 -27.22 11.95 -27.93
C TYR A 32 -26.04 11.02 -27.77
N ILE A 33 -26.30 9.77 -27.40
CA ILE A 33 -25.28 8.70 -27.33
C ILE A 33 -24.71 8.45 -28.73
N GLU A 34 -25.56 8.35 -29.77
CA GLU A 34 -25.09 8.15 -31.14
C GLU A 34 -24.20 9.31 -31.61
N LYS A 35 -24.56 10.56 -31.30
CA LYS A 35 -23.72 11.73 -31.61
C LYS A 35 -22.38 11.70 -30.87
N LEU A 36 -22.39 11.37 -29.58
CA LEU A 36 -21.14 11.21 -28.82
C LEU A 36 -20.29 10.07 -29.39
N THR A 37 -20.91 8.95 -29.72
CA THR A 37 -20.21 7.80 -30.33
C THR A 37 -19.58 8.18 -31.67
N SER A 38 -20.26 8.99 -32.49
CA SER A 38 -19.68 9.46 -33.77
C SER A 38 -18.51 10.44 -33.62
N ILE A 39 -18.52 11.25 -32.53
CA ILE A 39 -17.41 12.18 -32.20
C ILE A 39 -16.20 11.40 -31.67
N PHE A 40 -16.47 10.35 -30.90
CA PHE A 40 -15.45 9.52 -30.26
C PHE A 40 -15.28 8.17 -30.95
N ALA A 41 -15.87 7.98 -32.18
CA ALA A 41 -15.62 6.78 -32.96
C ALA A 41 -14.11 6.68 -33.24
N PRO A 42 -13.46 5.62 -32.81
CA PRO A 42 -12.06 5.46 -33.12
C PRO A 42 -11.93 5.16 -34.60
N ASP A 43 -11.15 5.93 -35.32
CA ASP A 43 -10.49 5.42 -36.50
C ASP A 43 -9.63 4.25 -36.03
N GLU A 44 -10.10 3.02 -36.27
CA GLU A 44 -9.44 1.75 -35.98
C GLU A 44 -8.62 1.78 -34.66
N LEU A 45 -9.29 1.46 -33.53
CA LEU A 45 -8.56 1.13 -32.32
C LEU A 45 -7.82 -0.19 -32.58
N ASP A 46 -6.55 -0.08 -32.93
CA ASP A 46 -5.63 -1.13 -32.57
C ASP A 46 -5.82 -1.38 -31.06
N ASP A 47 -6.12 -2.61 -30.68
CA ASP A 47 -6.15 -3.11 -29.31
C ASP A 47 -4.78 -2.90 -28.66
N VAL A 48 -4.52 -1.69 -28.19
CA VAL A 48 -3.36 -1.40 -27.36
C VAL A 48 -3.87 -0.83 -26.04
N ASP A 49 -4.47 -1.72 -25.25
CA ASP A 49 -4.63 -1.52 -23.82
C ASP A 49 -3.30 -1.86 -23.11
N THR A 50 -2.21 -1.28 -23.60
CA THR A 50 -0.95 -1.24 -22.92
C THR A 50 -0.79 0.16 -22.35
N GLN A 51 -1.16 0.34 -21.07
CA GLN A 51 -0.43 1.30 -20.26
C GLN A 51 1.05 1.02 -20.54
N PRO A 52 1.91 2.04 -20.78
CA PRO A 52 3.33 1.78 -20.92
C PRO A 52 3.75 0.98 -19.68
N GLU A 53 4.13 -0.29 -19.89
CA GLU A 53 4.78 -1.07 -18.84
C GLU A 53 5.99 -0.25 -18.42
N ILE A 54 5.91 0.34 -17.23
CA ILE A 54 7.07 1.00 -16.63
C ILE A 54 8.03 -0.15 -16.33
N ASP A 55 9.02 -0.33 -17.20
CA ASP A 55 10.06 -1.35 -17.04
C ASP A 55 10.98 -0.93 -15.88
N TYR A 56 10.72 -1.49 -14.71
CA TYR A 56 11.56 -1.27 -13.55
C TYR A 56 12.83 -2.13 -13.65
N PRO A 57 14.01 -1.59 -13.29
CA PRO A 57 15.25 -2.34 -13.30
C PRO A 57 15.12 -3.64 -12.49
N ALA A 58 15.46 -4.78 -13.11
CA ALA A 58 15.47 -6.07 -12.44
C ALA A 58 16.36 -6.03 -11.18
N TYR A 59 15.96 -6.74 -10.14
CA TYR A 59 16.70 -6.83 -8.88
C TYR A 59 16.53 -8.19 -8.24
N SER A 60 17.58 -8.98 -8.29
CA SER A 60 17.59 -10.38 -7.87
C SER A 60 18.12 -10.57 -6.44
N SER A 61 18.06 -11.81 -5.96
CA SER A 61 18.73 -12.21 -4.71
C SER A 61 20.25 -12.03 -4.78
N ALA A 62 20.87 -12.18 -5.96
CA ALA A 62 22.29 -11.95 -6.14
C ALA A 62 22.65 -10.47 -5.98
N ASP A 63 21.81 -9.57 -6.52
CA ASP A 63 21.98 -8.13 -6.35
C ASP A 63 21.81 -7.73 -4.88
N PHE A 64 20.84 -8.34 -4.18
CA PHE A 64 20.68 -8.12 -2.73
C PHE A 64 21.94 -8.50 -1.96
N LEU A 65 22.52 -9.69 -2.22
CA LEU A 65 23.71 -10.17 -1.53
C LEU A 65 24.98 -9.37 -1.90
N SER A 66 24.99 -8.72 -3.06
CA SER A 66 26.04 -7.78 -3.45
C SER A 66 25.91 -6.44 -2.73
N ASP A 67 24.68 -5.97 -2.53
CA ASP A 67 24.41 -4.65 -1.95
C ASP A 67 24.41 -4.66 -0.40
N VAL A 68 23.94 -5.77 0.20
CA VAL A 68 23.73 -5.90 1.64
C VAL A 68 24.73 -6.87 2.23
N TYR A 69 25.43 -6.43 3.29
CA TYR A 69 26.36 -7.30 4.01
C TYR A 69 25.62 -8.38 4.81
N MET A 70 25.20 -9.44 4.11
CA MET A 70 24.47 -10.58 4.66
C MET A 70 24.92 -11.86 3.93
N ASN A 71 25.03 -12.97 4.64
CA ASN A 71 25.31 -14.25 3.98
C ASN A 71 24.04 -14.84 3.35
N GLU A 72 24.21 -15.76 2.40
CA GLU A 72 23.12 -16.34 1.63
C GLU A 72 22.13 -17.13 2.51
N GLN A 73 22.62 -17.80 3.57
CA GLN A 73 21.79 -18.57 4.47
C GLN A 73 20.87 -17.69 5.30
N ASP A 74 21.37 -16.55 5.80
CA ASP A 74 20.57 -15.57 6.54
C ASP A 74 19.54 -14.91 5.64
N TYR A 75 19.92 -14.57 4.39
CA TYR A 75 18.98 -14.06 3.40
C TYR A 75 17.84 -15.05 3.14
N LYS A 76 18.16 -16.32 2.86
CA LYS A 76 17.14 -17.36 2.63
C LYS A 76 16.22 -17.53 3.84
N THR A 77 16.81 -17.51 5.04
CA THR A 77 16.04 -17.59 6.29
C THR A 77 15.08 -16.41 6.43
N LEU A 78 15.59 -15.18 6.20
CA LEU A 78 14.82 -13.95 6.29
C LEU A 78 13.64 -13.94 5.30
N VAL A 79 13.89 -14.29 4.03
CA VAL A 79 12.85 -14.38 3.00
C VAL A 79 11.82 -15.45 3.36
N ASN A 80 12.24 -16.61 3.80
CA ASN A 80 11.33 -17.71 4.18
C ASN A 80 10.44 -17.31 5.38
N VAL A 81 11.03 -16.70 6.40
CA VAL A 81 10.30 -16.22 7.58
C VAL A 81 9.28 -15.15 7.17
N LEU A 82 9.69 -14.18 6.33
CA LEU A 82 8.80 -13.13 5.85
C LEU A 82 7.63 -13.72 5.03
N LYS A 83 7.90 -14.60 4.09
CA LYS A 83 6.84 -15.27 3.29
C LYS A 83 5.91 -16.12 4.15
N MET A 84 6.45 -16.79 5.17
CA MET A 84 5.67 -17.65 6.06
C MET A 84 4.83 -16.86 7.06
N LYS A 85 5.35 -15.77 7.62
CA LYS A 85 4.73 -15.00 8.72
C LYS A 85 4.04 -13.72 8.24
N LYS A 86 4.34 -13.24 7.03
CA LYS A 86 3.87 -11.97 6.46
C LYS A 86 4.40 -10.70 7.15
N ASN A 87 4.83 -10.81 8.41
CA ASN A 87 5.28 -9.67 9.20
C ASN A 87 6.61 -9.98 9.89
N ILE A 88 7.61 -9.11 9.71
CA ILE A 88 8.91 -9.21 10.38
C ILE A 88 9.34 -7.89 11.01
N ILE A 89 10.20 -7.95 12.00
CA ILE A 89 10.93 -6.79 12.54
C ILE A 89 12.43 -7.02 12.38
N LEU A 90 13.07 -6.12 11.63
CA LEU A 90 14.51 -6.01 11.57
C LEU A 90 14.99 -5.21 12.77
N GLN A 91 15.69 -5.84 13.70
CA GLN A 91 16.21 -5.19 14.90
C GLN A 91 17.73 -5.12 14.88
N GLY A 92 18.29 -4.07 15.46
CA GLY A 92 19.74 -3.92 15.55
C GLY A 92 20.15 -2.53 15.99
N ALA A 93 21.46 -2.31 16.16
CA ALA A 93 22.01 -1.01 16.53
C ALA A 93 21.68 0.08 15.49
N PRO A 94 21.68 1.36 15.86
CA PRO A 94 21.64 2.45 14.88
C PRO A 94 22.80 2.33 13.87
N GLY A 95 22.53 2.64 12.60
CA GLY A 95 23.56 2.66 11.56
C GLY A 95 23.91 1.30 10.91
N VAL A 96 23.34 0.17 11.36
CA VAL A 96 23.61 -1.16 10.74
C VAL A 96 22.94 -1.37 9.38
N GLY A 97 22.28 -0.37 8.82
CA GLY A 97 21.71 -0.43 7.48
C GLY A 97 20.30 -1.05 7.39
N LYS A 98 19.53 -1.10 8.48
CA LYS A 98 18.16 -1.69 8.50
C LYS A 98 17.26 -1.16 7.39
N THR A 99 17.19 0.16 7.22
CA THR A 99 16.35 0.82 6.20
C THR A 99 16.79 0.46 4.78
N PHE A 100 18.09 0.38 4.57
CA PHE A 100 18.68 -0.03 3.31
C PHE A 100 18.32 -1.48 2.99
N THR A 101 18.48 -2.37 3.96
CA THR A 101 18.16 -3.79 3.84
C THR A 101 16.68 -4.03 3.62
N ALA A 102 15.79 -3.35 4.37
CA ALA A 102 14.34 -3.52 4.25
C ALA A 102 13.83 -3.26 2.82
N LYS A 103 14.26 -2.15 2.21
CA LYS A 103 13.87 -1.80 0.82
C LYS A 103 14.42 -2.82 -0.19
N ARG A 104 15.69 -3.21 -0.04
CA ARG A 104 16.33 -4.17 -0.95
C ARG A 104 15.76 -5.57 -0.81
N LEU A 105 15.39 -5.96 0.40
CA LEU A 105 14.68 -7.22 0.63
C LEU A 105 13.36 -7.25 -0.13
N ALA A 106 12.56 -6.18 -0.05
CA ALA A 106 11.33 -6.05 -0.81
C ALA A 106 11.59 -6.17 -2.31
N TYR A 107 12.53 -5.40 -2.86
CA TYR A 107 12.87 -5.45 -4.29
C TYR A 107 13.37 -6.83 -4.75
N SER A 108 14.16 -7.51 -3.92
CA SER A 108 14.65 -8.86 -4.27
C SER A 108 13.55 -9.93 -4.29
N ILE A 109 12.48 -9.73 -3.55
CA ILE A 109 11.31 -10.62 -3.57
C ILE A 109 10.38 -10.28 -4.74
N ILE A 110 10.21 -8.99 -5.04
CA ILE A 110 9.46 -8.50 -6.21
C ILE A 110 10.14 -8.90 -7.53
N GLY A 111 11.47 -9.01 -7.54
CA GLY A 111 12.28 -9.24 -8.74
C GLY A 111 12.65 -7.97 -9.50
N ALA A 112 12.21 -6.80 -9.04
CA ALA A 112 12.47 -5.50 -9.68
C ALA A 112 12.51 -4.36 -8.65
N LYS A 113 13.20 -3.25 -8.97
CA LYS A 113 13.20 -2.01 -8.17
C LYS A 113 11.92 -1.22 -8.43
N ASN A 114 10.77 -1.81 -8.12
CA ASN A 114 9.46 -1.18 -8.28
C ASN A 114 9.05 -0.41 -7.01
N PRO A 115 9.08 0.94 -7.01
CA PRO A 115 8.72 1.75 -5.85
C PRO A 115 7.21 1.75 -5.57
N ASP A 116 6.35 1.47 -6.55
CA ASP A 116 4.90 1.54 -6.40
C ASP A 116 4.38 0.43 -5.49
N ARG A 117 5.11 -0.70 -5.44
CA ARG A 117 4.80 -1.84 -4.57
C ARG A 117 5.54 -1.82 -3.23
N VAL A 118 6.29 -0.74 -2.93
CA VAL A 118 7.05 -0.59 -1.69
C VAL A 118 6.78 0.78 -1.07
N GLN A 119 5.95 0.83 -0.06
CA GLN A 119 5.71 2.06 0.69
C GLN A 119 6.46 2.05 2.01
N MET A 120 7.08 3.17 2.37
CA MET A 120 7.77 3.33 3.64
C MET A 120 7.23 4.53 4.41
N ILE A 121 6.99 4.32 5.70
CA ILE A 121 6.64 5.37 6.67
C ILE A 121 7.53 5.28 7.89
N GLN A 122 7.54 6.33 8.71
CA GLN A 122 8.22 6.35 9.99
C GLN A 122 7.23 6.62 11.12
N PHE A 123 7.27 5.78 12.16
CA PHE A 123 6.47 6.03 13.35
C PHE A 123 7.16 7.02 14.31
N HIS A 124 6.34 7.82 14.97
CA HIS A 124 6.72 8.72 16.04
C HIS A 124 5.62 8.73 17.11
N GLN A 125 5.90 9.32 18.27
CA GLN A 125 4.99 9.27 19.43
C GLN A 125 3.58 9.82 19.16
N SER A 126 3.46 10.78 18.23
CA SER A 126 2.17 11.39 17.85
C SER A 126 1.51 10.72 16.64
N TYR A 127 2.07 9.62 16.12
CA TYR A 127 1.45 8.91 14.98
C TYR A 127 0.20 8.19 15.48
N SER A 128 -0.89 8.31 14.74
CA SER A 128 -2.22 7.91 15.20
C SER A 128 -2.94 6.99 14.20
N TYR A 129 -4.06 6.44 14.63
CA TYR A 129 -4.99 5.68 13.78
C TYR A 129 -5.48 6.51 12.59
N GLU A 130 -5.73 7.80 12.85
CA GLU A 130 -6.22 8.74 11.83
C GLU A 130 -5.20 9.04 10.73
N ASP A 131 -3.91 8.88 11.01
CA ASP A 131 -2.84 9.01 10.01
C ASP A 131 -2.62 7.71 9.24
N PHE A 132 -2.89 6.59 9.90
CA PHE A 132 -2.58 5.26 9.41
C PHE A 132 -3.73 4.62 8.63
N ILE A 133 -4.92 4.66 9.19
CA ILE A 133 -6.13 4.00 8.65
C ILE A 133 -7.10 5.05 8.09
N GLU A 134 -7.78 5.79 8.96
CA GLU A 134 -8.72 6.85 8.56
C GLU A 134 -9.05 7.77 9.74
N GLY A 135 -9.46 8.99 9.44
CA GLY A 135 -9.91 9.92 10.48
C GLY A 135 -10.48 11.20 9.93
N TYR A 136 -11.20 11.92 10.79
CA TYR A 136 -11.73 13.22 10.44
C TYR A 136 -10.63 14.27 10.29
N ARG A 137 -10.71 15.05 9.23
CA ARG A 137 -9.83 16.19 8.98
C ARG A 137 -10.67 17.44 8.72
N PRO A 138 -10.27 18.59 9.27
CA PRO A 138 -11.00 19.84 9.03
C PRO A 138 -10.89 20.27 7.58
N THR A 139 -11.98 20.80 7.05
CA THR A 139 -12.09 21.42 5.74
C THR A 139 -12.76 22.80 5.90
N GLU A 140 -12.76 23.62 4.85
CA GLU A 140 -13.43 24.93 4.87
C GLU A 140 -14.93 24.84 5.22
N ASN A 141 -15.58 23.72 4.93
CA ASN A 141 -17.02 23.51 5.12
C ASN A 141 -17.34 22.50 6.25
N GLY A 142 -16.39 22.19 7.16
CA GLY A 142 -16.60 21.24 8.26
C GLY A 142 -15.53 20.17 8.36
N PHE A 143 -15.92 18.91 8.47
CA PHE A 143 -15.01 17.78 8.58
C PHE A 143 -15.26 16.77 7.48
N THR A 144 -14.18 16.16 6.98
CA THR A 144 -14.25 15.04 6.04
C THR A 144 -13.40 13.87 6.55
N ILE A 145 -13.81 12.65 6.21
CA ILE A 145 -13.00 11.45 6.49
C ILE A 145 -11.88 11.37 5.45
N LYS A 146 -10.63 11.34 5.91
CA LYS A 146 -9.45 11.13 5.09
C LYS A 146 -8.87 9.75 5.37
N LYS A 147 -8.65 8.98 4.32
CA LYS A 147 -8.00 7.66 4.39
C LYS A 147 -6.50 7.81 4.61
N GLY A 148 -5.96 7.02 5.54
CA GLY A 148 -4.56 7.02 5.93
C GLY A 148 -3.65 6.26 4.96
N SER A 149 -2.37 6.19 5.31
CA SER A 149 -1.33 5.61 4.45
C SER A 149 -1.48 4.10 4.27
N PHE A 150 -1.74 3.36 5.34
CA PHE A 150 -1.87 1.90 5.28
C PHE A 150 -3.17 1.47 4.59
N TYR A 151 -4.29 2.18 4.85
CA TYR A 151 -5.54 1.95 4.14
C TYR A 151 -5.35 2.02 2.62
N LYS A 152 -4.77 3.11 2.14
CA LYS A 152 -4.55 3.33 0.70
C LYS A 152 -3.64 2.25 0.09
N PHE A 153 -2.59 1.90 0.81
CA PHE A 153 -1.67 0.86 0.38
C PHE A 153 -2.34 -0.51 0.28
N CYS A 154 -3.19 -0.88 1.25
CA CYS A 154 -3.94 -2.12 1.19
C CYS A 154 -4.93 -2.12 0.00
N LYS A 155 -5.57 -0.99 -0.31
CA LYS A 155 -6.46 -0.91 -1.47
C LYS A 155 -5.71 -1.05 -2.80
N MET A 156 -4.51 -0.48 -2.93
CA MET A 156 -3.66 -0.71 -4.10
C MET A 156 -3.27 -2.19 -4.25
N ALA A 157 -2.94 -2.85 -3.14
CA ALA A 157 -2.60 -4.27 -3.14
C ALA A 157 -3.81 -5.19 -3.41
N GLU A 158 -5.02 -4.77 -3.02
CA GLU A 158 -6.27 -5.47 -3.29
C GLU A 158 -6.65 -5.41 -4.78
N ASP A 159 -6.37 -4.27 -5.44
CA ASP A 159 -6.62 -4.06 -6.87
C ASP A 159 -5.60 -4.84 -7.76
N ASP A 160 -4.49 -5.30 -7.20
CA ASP A 160 -3.39 -6.04 -7.87
C ASP A 160 -2.98 -7.25 -7.02
N ASP A 161 -3.87 -8.23 -6.90
CA ASP A 161 -3.74 -9.38 -6.00
C ASP A 161 -2.71 -10.43 -6.46
N GLU A 162 -2.30 -10.39 -7.71
CA GLU A 162 -1.26 -11.28 -8.27
C GLU A 162 0.16 -10.89 -7.84
N ASN A 163 0.36 -9.66 -7.38
CA ASN A 163 1.66 -9.10 -7.05
C ASN A 163 1.87 -8.89 -5.54
N ASP A 164 3.10 -9.11 -5.06
CA ASP A 164 3.48 -8.88 -3.66
C ASP A 164 3.74 -7.40 -3.38
N TYR A 165 3.21 -6.88 -2.28
CA TYR A 165 3.31 -5.50 -1.79
C TYR A 165 3.99 -5.43 -0.42
N PHE A 166 4.88 -4.45 -0.21
CA PHE A 166 5.70 -4.34 0.99
C PHE A 166 5.50 -3.01 1.69
N PHE A 167 4.93 -3.05 2.89
CA PHE A 167 4.76 -1.89 3.75
C PHE A 167 5.86 -1.86 4.80
N ILE A 168 6.74 -0.85 4.74
CA ILE A 168 7.90 -0.71 5.61
C ILE A 168 7.61 0.34 6.68
N ILE A 169 7.82 0.00 7.95
CA ILE A 169 7.61 0.89 9.10
C ILE A 169 8.93 1.11 9.81
N ASP A 170 9.50 2.31 9.64
CA ASP A 170 10.69 2.71 10.40
C ASP A 170 10.32 3.11 11.82
N GLU A 171 11.21 2.83 12.79
CA GLU A 171 11.02 3.13 14.21
C GLU A 171 9.67 2.59 14.75
N ILE A 172 9.31 1.35 14.38
CA ILE A 172 8.01 0.75 14.71
C ILE A 172 7.71 0.75 16.23
N ASN A 173 8.75 0.72 17.07
CA ASN A 173 8.65 0.74 18.52
C ASN A 173 8.39 2.15 19.10
N ARG A 174 8.48 3.24 18.32
CA ARG A 174 8.19 4.61 18.79
C ARG A 174 6.70 4.94 18.79
N GLY A 175 5.89 4.19 18.06
CA GLY A 175 4.44 4.31 18.04
C GLY A 175 3.75 3.34 19.00
N ASN A 176 2.58 3.72 19.50
CA ASN A 176 1.70 2.78 20.20
C ASN A 176 0.94 1.96 19.17
N LEU A 177 1.44 0.77 18.85
CA LEU A 177 0.93 -0.06 17.76
C LEU A 177 -0.52 -0.49 17.93
N SER A 178 -0.92 -0.86 19.15
CA SER A 178 -2.30 -1.21 19.43
C SER A 178 -3.24 -0.04 19.18
N LYS A 179 -2.79 1.20 19.42
CA LYS A 179 -3.56 2.41 19.17
C LYS A 179 -3.55 2.81 17.69
N ILE A 180 -2.41 2.63 17.00
CA ILE A 180 -2.24 2.99 15.59
C ILE A 180 -3.00 2.04 14.67
N PHE A 181 -2.91 0.75 14.93
CA PHE A 181 -3.61 -0.27 14.15
C PHE A 181 -5.08 -0.43 14.55
N GLY A 182 -5.43 -0.08 15.80
CA GLY A 182 -6.77 -0.27 16.32
C GLY A 182 -7.28 -1.71 16.15
N GLU A 183 -8.49 -1.85 15.64
CA GLU A 183 -9.14 -3.13 15.34
C GLU A 183 -8.39 -3.95 14.28
N LEU A 184 -7.65 -3.30 13.39
CA LEU A 184 -6.91 -3.96 12.32
C LEU A 184 -5.66 -4.70 12.82
N PHE A 185 -5.28 -4.50 14.10
CA PHE A 185 -4.08 -5.14 14.63
C PHE A 185 -4.18 -6.68 14.62
N MET A 186 -5.37 -7.22 14.68
CA MET A 186 -5.59 -8.67 14.51
C MET A 186 -5.51 -9.10 13.04
N LEU A 187 -5.89 -8.24 12.09
CA LEU A 187 -5.96 -8.58 10.66
C LEU A 187 -4.58 -8.70 10.00
N ILE A 188 -3.52 -8.15 10.62
CA ILE A 188 -2.16 -8.34 10.10
C ILE A 188 -1.63 -9.75 10.34
N GLU A 189 -2.23 -10.57 11.21
CA GLU A 189 -1.87 -11.98 11.38
C GLU A 189 -2.14 -12.75 10.08
N LYS A 190 -1.27 -13.70 9.73
CA LYS A 190 -1.35 -14.41 8.45
C LYS A 190 -2.68 -15.10 8.20
N ASP A 191 -3.22 -15.76 9.26
CA ASP A 191 -4.47 -16.49 9.22
C ASP A 191 -5.73 -15.61 9.25
N LYS A 192 -5.55 -14.30 9.41
CA LYS A 192 -6.61 -13.29 9.44
C LYS A 192 -6.63 -12.41 8.18
N ARG A 193 -5.68 -12.61 7.28
CA ARG A 193 -5.64 -11.85 6.01
C ARG A 193 -6.90 -12.13 5.18
N GLY A 194 -7.44 -11.07 4.58
CA GLY A 194 -8.69 -11.14 3.81
C GLY A 194 -9.98 -11.21 4.65
N ILE A 195 -9.89 -11.29 5.99
CA ILE A 195 -11.07 -11.15 6.84
C ILE A 195 -11.44 -9.67 6.89
N GLU A 196 -12.71 -9.38 6.67
CA GLU A 196 -13.24 -8.01 6.71
C GLU A 196 -13.65 -7.62 8.14
N LEU A 197 -13.35 -6.38 8.48
CA LEU A 197 -13.86 -5.69 9.67
C LEU A 197 -14.41 -4.33 9.26
N GLN A 198 -15.44 -3.86 9.97
CA GLN A 198 -15.98 -2.53 9.80
C GLN A 198 -15.06 -1.50 10.46
N LEU A 199 -14.70 -0.44 9.71
CA LEU A 199 -13.86 0.64 10.20
C LEU A 199 -14.64 1.58 11.14
N LEU A 200 -13.92 2.20 12.06
CA LEU A 200 -14.51 2.98 13.17
C LEU A 200 -15.22 4.27 12.72
N TYR A 201 -14.71 4.97 11.70
CA TYR A 201 -15.23 6.30 11.31
C TYR A 201 -16.12 6.26 10.07
N SER A 202 -15.80 5.40 9.10
CA SER A 202 -16.53 5.35 7.82
C SER A 202 -17.59 4.26 7.74
N ASP A 203 -17.62 3.35 8.71
CA ASP A 203 -18.44 2.13 8.68
C ASP A 203 -18.18 1.23 7.44
N GLU A 204 -17.07 1.48 6.72
CA GLU A 204 -16.66 0.73 5.54
C GLU A 204 -16.02 -0.60 5.93
N ASN A 205 -16.34 -1.66 5.20
CA ASN A 205 -15.64 -2.94 5.37
C ASN A 205 -14.22 -2.84 4.81
N PHE A 206 -13.28 -3.29 5.59
CA PHE A 206 -11.85 -3.27 5.23
C PHE A 206 -11.18 -4.59 5.63
N SER A 207 -10.32 -5.08 4.75
CA SER A 207 -9.44 -6.22 5.00
C SER A 207 -7.98 -5.88 4.73
N VAL A 208 -7.08 -6.64 5.30
CA VAL A 208 -5.66 -6.58 4.92
C VAL A 208 -5.40 -7.70 3.91
N PRO A 209 -5.04 -7.38 2.66
CA PRO A 209 -4.85 -8.36 1.60
C PRO A 209 -3.73 -9.37 1.90
N ALA A 210 -3.86 -10.59 1.34
CA ALA A 210 -2.91 -11.67 1.57
C ALA A 210 -1.53 -11.43 0.93
N ASN A 211 -1.46 -10.58 -0.11
CA ASN A 211 -0.25 -10.20 -0.82
C ASN A 211 0.51 -9.03 -0.17
N VAL A 212 0.00 -8.47 0.95
CA VAL A 212 0.70 -7.41 1.72
C VAL A 212 1.64 -8.02 2.75
N TYR A 213 2.89 -7.57 2.74
CA TYR A 213 3.93 -7.88 3.73
C TYR A 213 4.28 -6.65 4.54
N ILE A 214 4.55 -6.83 5.84
CA ILE A 214 4.93 -5.72 6.73
C ILE A 214 6.35 -5.95 7.24
N ILE A 215 7.23 -4.97 7.03
CA ILE A 215 8.60 -4.97 7.53
C ILE A 215 8.77 -3.82 8.51
N GLY A 216 8.80 -4.13 9.80
CA GLY A 216 9.12 -3.16 10.85
C GLY A 216 10.64 -3.04 11.04
N MET A 217 11.09 -1.86 11.42
CA MET A 217 12.49 -1.64 11.84
C MET A 217 12.53 -1.05 13.24
N MET A 218 13.48 -1.53 14.04
CA MET A 218 13.63 -1.14 15.44
C MET A 218 15.09 -0.98 15.81
N ASN A 219 15.38 0.10 16.56
CA ASN A 219 16.69 0.29 17.18
C ASN A 219 16.74 -0.38 18.56
N THR A 220 17.71 -1.28 18.77
CA THR A 220 17.88 -1.96 20.06
C THR A 220 18.57 -1.13 21.14
N ALA A 221 19.18 0.00 20.76
CA ALA A 221 19.86 0.89 21.68
C ALA A 221 18.90 1.78 22.52
N ASP A 222 17.68 1.98 22.07
CA ASP A 222 16.68 2.81 22.74
C ASP A 222 16.03 2.08 23.93
N ARG A 223 16.76 1.99 25.04
CA ARG A 223 16.30 1.34 26.30
C ARG A 223 15.06 1.98 26.92
N SER A 224 14.75 3.22 26.59
CA SER A 224 13.58 3.96 27.11
C SER A 224 12.25 3.51 26.49
N LEU A 225 12.29 2.79 25.41
CA LEU A 225 11.10 2.27 24.73
C LEU A 225 10.84 0.86 25.24
N ALA A 226 10.23 0.86 26.40
CA ALA A 226 9.81 -0.27 27.19
C ALA A 226 9.31 -1.45 26.36
N MET A 227 9.72 -2.64 26.85
CA MET A 227 9.08 -3.92 26.60
C MET A 227 8.12 -3.92 25.41
N LEU A 228 8.64 -4.37 24.27
CA LEU A 228 7.82 -4.73 23.12
C LEU A 228 6.57 -5.44 23.62
N ASP A 229 5.43 -4.84 23.38
CA ASP A 229 4.14 -5.37 23.76
C ASP A 229 4.07 -6.85 23.32
N TYR A 230 3.61 -7.71 24.20
CA TYR A 230 3.40 -9.13 23.94
C TYR A 230 2.59 -9.35 22.64
N ALA A 231 1.67 -8.42 22.35
CA ALA A 231 0.87 -8.40 21.14
C ALA A 231 1.71 -8.29 19.85
N LEU A 232 2.82 -7.55 19.87
CA LEU A 232 3.79 -7.48 18.77
C LEU A 232 4.53 -8.79 18.55
N ARG A 233 5.02 -9.39 19.64
CA ARG A 233 5.79 -10.63 19.57
C ARG A 233 4.99 -11.79 18.97
N ARG A 234 3.69 -11.76 19.11
CA ARG A 234 2.79 -12.76 18.53
C ARG A 234 2.63 -12.56 17.00
N ARG A 235 2.64 -11.30 16.54
CA ARG A 235 2.30 -10.95 15.16
C ARG A 235 3.51 -10.80 14.25
N PHE A 236 4.66 -10.52 14.82
CA PHE A 236 5.90 -10.30 14.09
C PHE A 236 6.97 -11.33 14.46
N SER A 237 7.73 -11.76 13.47
CA SER A 237 8.98 -12.48 13.71
C SER A 237 10.14 -11.50 13.75
N PHE A 238 11.10 -11.72 14.63
CA PHE A 238 12.24 -10.82 14.82
C PHE A 238 13.48 -11.38 14.14
N PHE A 239 14.17 -10.53 13.43
CA PHE A 239 15.45 -10.82 12.81
C PHE A 239 16.49 -9.79 13.27
N THR A 240 17.61 -10.26 13.83
CA THR A 240 18.69 -9.40 14.33
C THR A 240 19.73 -9.22 13.23
N MET A 241 20.06 -7.95 12.95
CA MET A 241 21.08 -7.53 12.00
C MET A 241 22.38 -7.19 12.67
#